data_05ba3d2b5a1d63d1e85882b169c255fb
#
_entry.id   05ba3d2b5a1d63d1e85882b169c255fb
#
_cell.length_a   1.000
_cell.length_b   1.000
_cell.length_c   1.000
_cell.angle_alpha   90.00
_cell.angle_beta   90.00
_cell.angle_gamma   90.00
#
_symmetry.space_group_name_H-M   'P 1'
#
loop_
_entity.id
_entity.type
_entity.pdbx_description
1 polymer ?
#
loop_
_entity_poly.entity_id
_entity_poly.type
_entity_poly.pdbx_seq_one_letter_code
_entity_poly.pdbx_strand_id
1 'polypeptide(L)'
;MFIRAVKKKNRNSNTIYYAHKLVESIRTNSGPRQRTVLNLGTLELDKDKWKDLANRIEEISTGQKRLLAADEEVERLASHYAKLLTQQQFAEKTESAKEEPDYQSVDVNEISSSEGKSIGPEHVGLAAMNQLGFFKLFRDLNFKPKQIDLAVLSVVGRLVHPGSENELKRYAMEESALDELLGTSFARIGQNSLYEISDLLLDHKSSIEQFLRANTKKMLDLSESIILYDLTNTHFEGNVWDYDKARHGQNKQKRNDRPQITVGFVIDEHGFLKKSRVFNGNISEPSTLMEMVQSMHHKAKGEQPPLPVDKPTVVLDAGIASDENIESLRKQGFSYVVVSKSRPKDLPEQEFDEIKPGIKARCFQQGEELFLHCLSEAKTKKEQSMLHKAKAGMEKELKKLRQGLSLKNRLKKYDKVLERIGKLRKHYSRVSKGFDIQVHQEGENAVDITWSFDETKLGKPYDGSYFLRTDRTDLDAKAIWQIYVMLTTVEDSFRYLKSELGLRPNFHQKAVRIEGHVFITVLAYHLLQWIRYTLNQAGMNHRWSTIQAWLRTQRLLTTSLPREKGGVVHIRHCTTATFKQAEIY
;
A
#
# COMPACT_ATOMS: atom_id res chain seq x y z
N MET A 1 -6.15 38.41 -10.33
CA MET A 1 -6.36 38.64 -8.87
C MET A 1 -5.19 39.41 -8.27
N PHE A 2 -5.32 40.01 -7.05
CA PHE A 2 -4.21 40.68 -6.35
C PHE A 2 -4.37 40.55 -4.82
N ILE A 3 -3.24 40.68 -4.09
CA ILE A 3 -3.23 40.56 -2.61
C ILE A 3 -3.29 41.95 -1.98
N ARG A 4 -4.22 42.11 -1.03
CA ARG A 4 -4.41 43.35 -0.26
C ARG A 4 -4.19 43.10 1.23
N ALA A 5 -3.31 43.89 1.86
CA ALA A 5 -3.15 43.90 3.31
C ALA A 5 -4.22 44.79 3.97
N VAL A 6 -4.85 44.27 5.01
CA VAL A 6 -5.85 44.98 5.83
C VAL A 6 -5.34 45.05 7.26
N LYS A 7 -5.18 46.29 7.75
CA LYS A 7 -4.76 46.54 9.14
C LYS A 7 -5.87 46.12 10.09
N LYS A 8 -5.56 45.25 11.04
CA LYS A 8 -6.47 44.81 12.10
C LYS A 8 -5.85 45.05 13.48
N LYS A 9 -6.69 45.27 14.47
CA LYS A 9 -6.31 45.44 15.87
C LYS A 9 -6.87 44.28 16.67
N ASN A 10 -6.02 43.61 17.42
CA ASN A 10 -6.47 42.54 18.31
C ASN A 10 -7.21 43.14 19.49
N ARG A 11 -8.43 42.64 19.77
CA ARG A 11 -9.29 43.15 20.86
C ARG A 11 -8.71 42.87 22.25
N ASN A 12 -7.93 41.80 22.41
CA ASN A 12 -7.43 41.38 23.73
C ASN A 12 -6.02 41.88 24.06
N SER A 13 -5.18 42.20 23.06
CA SER A 13 -3.77 42.58 23.28
C SER A 13 -3.40 43.98 22.77
N ASN A 14 -4.36 44.70 22.18
CA ASN A 14 -4.16 46.02 21.57
C ASN A 14 -3.08 46.06 20.46
N THR A 15 -2.52 44.89 20.06
CA THR A 15 -1.50 44.78 19.02
C THR A 15 -2.12 44.92 17.63
N ILE A 16 -1.39 45.62 16.76
CA ILE A 16 -1.78 45.81 15.36
C ILE A 16 -1.13 44.70 14.52
N TYR A 17 -1.91 44.03 13.69
CA TYR A 17 -1.43 43.06 12.71
C TYR A 17 -2.06 43.29 11.36
N TYR A 18 -1.44 42.74 10.29
CA TYR A 18 -1.95 42.82 8.92
C TYR A 18 -2.51 41.48 8.51
N ALA A 19 -3.79 41.46 8.14
CA ALA A 19 -4.42 40.32 7.51
C ALA A 19 -4.43 40.49 5.98
N HIS A 20 -4.03 39.49 5.24
CA HIS A 20 -3.95 39.50 3.78
C HIS A 20 -5.20 38.87 3.17
N LYS A 21 -5.67 39.44 2.09
CA LYS A 21 -6.84 38.98 1.33
C LYS A 21 -6.49 38.91 -0.14
N LEU A 22 -6.91 37.82 -0.80
CA LEU A 22 -6.93 37.70 -2.25
C LEU A 22 -8.19 38.40 -2.75
N VAL A 23 -8.05 39.35 -3.67
CA VAL A 23 -9.11 40.25 -4.13
C VAL A 23 -9.13 40.26 -5.65
N GLU A 24 -10.31 40.32 -6.23
CA GLU A 24 -10.52 40.58 -7.66
C GLU A 24 -11.31 41.84 -7.90
N SER A 25 -11.10 42.46 -9.08
CA SER A 25 -11.88 43.61 -9.52
C SER A 25 -13.00 43.15 -10.45
N ILE A 26 -14.24 43.40 -10.07
CA ILE A 26 -15.44 43.09 -10.86
C ILE A 26 -16.09 44.38 -11.33
N ARG A 27 -16.56 44.40 -12.57
CA ARG A 27 -17.39 45.53 -13.09
C ARG A 27 -18.83 45.30 -12.65
N THR A 28 -19.40 46.27 -11.98
CA THR A 28 -20.81 46.30 -11.62
C THR A 28 -21.50 47.47 -12.31
N ASN A 29 -22.84 47.48 -12.37
CA ASN A 29 -23.62 48.58 -12.97
C ASN A 29 -23.34 49.94 -12.29
N SER A 30 -22.77 49.97 -11.09
CA SER A 30 -22.37 51.16 -10.33
C SER A 30 -20.86 51.41 -10.39
N GLY A 31 -20.12 50.80 -11.32
CA GLY A 31 -18.67 50.97 -11.53
C GLY A 31 -17.84 49.78 -11.02
N PRO A 32 -16.50 49.87 -11.08
CA PRO A 32 -15.62 48.80 -10.66
C PRO A 32 -15.65 48.67 -9.14
N ARG A 33 -15.88 47.43 -8.65
CA ARG A 33 -15.83 47.06 -7.22
C ARG A 33 -14.83 45.93 -6.96
N GLN A 34 -14.28 45.92 -5.73
CA GLN A 34 -13.39 44.88 -5.29
C GLN A 34 -14.17 43.79 -4.52
N ARG A 35 -14.05 42.55 -4.92
CA ARG A 35 -14.58 41.39 -4.22
C ARG A 35 -13.44 40.62 -3.55
N THR A 36 -13.58 40.29 -2.26
CA THR A 36 -12.64 39.37 -1.59
C THR A 36 -12.94 37.95 -2.07
N VAL A 37 -11.94 37.28 -2.64
CA VAL A 37 -12.02 35.93 -3.16
C VAL A 37 -11.62 34.92 -2.09
N LEU A 38 -10.55 35.22 -1.31
CA LEU A 38 -10.07 34.36 -0.26
C LEU A 38 -9.38 35.16 0.85
N ASN A 39 -9.53 34.73 2.11
CA ASN A 39 -8.74 35.26 3.23
C ASN A 39 -7.46 34.44 3.36
N LEU A 40 -6.29 35.09 3.20
CA LEU A 40 -4.98 34.44 3.29
C LEU A 40 -4.39 34.43 4.71
N GLY A 41 -5.04 35.09 5.67
CA GLY A 41 -4.52 35.21 7.04
C GLY A 41 -3.32 36.15 7.14
N THR A 42 -2.38 35.85 8.02
CA THR A 42 -1.08 36.54 8.09
C THR A 42 -0.13 35.88 7.10
N LEU A 43 0.31 36.63 6.09
CA LEU A 43 1.19 36.12 5.04
C LEU A 43 2.64 36.48 5.38
N GLU A 44 3.49 35.50 5.58
CA GLU A 44 4.93 35.63 5.83
C GLU A 44 5.71 35.54 4.49
N LEU A 45 5.36 36.42 3.54
CA LEU A 45 5.99 36.48 2.22
C LEU A 45 6.29 37.96 1.89
N ASP A 46 7.43 38.24 1.31
CA ASP A 46 7.84 39.57 0.88
C ASP A 46 6.83 40.18 -0.09
N LYS A 47 6.62 41.49 0.05
CA LYS A 47 5.57 42.21 -0.68
C LYS A 47 5.79 42.22 -2.20
N ASP A 48 7.01 42.18 -2.65
CA ASP A 48 7.40 42.06 -4.07
C ASP A 48 6.94 40.77 -4.71
N LYS A 49 6.86 39.67 -3.94
CA LYS A 49 6.38 38.35 -4.39
C LYS A 49 4.84 38.20 -4.37
N TRP A 50 4.09 39.15 -3.81
CA TRP A 50 2.62 39.04 -3.71
C TRP A 50 1.91 38.96 -5.06
N LYS A 51 2.42 39.67 -6.05
CA LYS A 51 1.87 39.66 -7.41
C LYS A 51 2.05 38.28 -8.05
N ASP A 52 3.23 37.70 -7.89
CA ASP A 52 3.52 36.37 -8.41
C ASP A 52 2.68 35.30 -7.71
N LEU A 53 2.50 35.39 -6.40
CA LEU A 53 1.64 34.52 -5.63
C LEU A 53 0.17 34.61 -6.09
N ALA A 54 -0.36 35.81 -6.27
CA ALA A 54 -1.73 36.00 -6.75
C ALA A 54 -1.96 35.44 -8.16
N ASN A 55 -1.02 35.68 -9.08
CA ASN A 55 -1.06 35.14 -10.44
C ASN A 55 -0.96 33.61 -10.41
N ARG A 56 -0.07 33.06 -9.59
CA ARG A 56 0.11 31.62 -9.50
C ARG A 56 -1.11 30.89 -8.93
N ILE A 57 -1.78 31.48 -7.93
CA ILE A 57 -3.07 30.96 -7.42
C ILE A 57 -4.12 30.95 -8.55
N GLU A 58 -4.17 32.01 -9.36
CA GLU A 58 -5.09 32.11 -10.50
C GLU A 58 -4.79 31.06 -11.57
N GLU A 59 -3.52 30.89 -11.97
CA GLU A 59 -3.07 29.89 -12.95
C GLU A 59 -3.44 28.46 -12.50
N ILE A 60 -3.15 28.11 -11.23
CA ILE A 60 -3.47 26.79 -10.68
C ILE A 60 -5.00 26.58 -10.66
N SER A 61 -5.78 27.57 -10.21
CA SER A 61 -7.24 27.45 -10.11
C SER A 61 -7.95 27.38 -11.46
N THR A 62 -7.34 27.95 -12.51
CA THR A 62 -7.87 27.90 -13.90
C THR A 62 -7.28 26.77 -14.73
N GLY A 63 -6.34 25.97 -14.19
CA GLY A 63 -5.69 24.86 -14.90
C GLY A 63 -4.66 25.31 -15.96
N GLN A 64 -4.20 26.56 -15.92
CA GLN A 64 -3.19 27.07 -16.86
C GLN A 64 -1.79 26.57 -16.48
N LYS A 65 -1.07 26.00 -17.45
CA LYS A 65 0.32 25.56 -17.28
C LYS A 65 1.28 26.73 -17.46
N ARG A 66 2.16 26.94 -16.49
CA ARG A 66 3.24 27.93 -16.56
C ARG A 66 4.44 27.34 -17.29
N LEU A 67 5.08 28.12 -18.16
CA LEU A 67 6.27 27.72 -18.91
C LEU A 67 7.59 27.87 -18.12
N LEU A 68 7.60 28.72 -17.09
CA LEU A 68 8.77 28.98 -16.24
C LEU A 68 8.49 28.58 -14.79
N ALA A 69 9.46 27.99 -14.13
CA ALA A 69 9.36 27.61 -12.72
C ALA A 69 9.15 28.85 -11.84
N ALA A 70 8.22 28.80 -10.90
CA ALA A 70 8.06 29.82 -9.86
C ALA A 70 9.08 29.59 -8.73
N ASP A 71 9.26 30.62 -7.90
CA ASP A 71 9.98 30.49 -6.62
C ASP A 71 9.31 29.37 -5.78
N GLU A 72 10.12 28.51 -5.16
CA GLU A 72 9.64 27.33 -4.45
C GLU A 72 8.65 27.65 -3.33
N GLU A 73 8.89 28.78 -2.62
CA GLU A 73 8.01 29.27 -1.57
C GLU A 73 6.68 29.79 -2.13
N VAL A 74 6.72 30.51 -3.26
CA VAL A 74 5.53 30.99 -3.97
C VAL A 74 4.71 29.81 -4.49
N GLU A 75 5.33 28.77 -5.04
CA GLU A 75 4.66 27.57 -5.56
C GLU A 75 3.93 26.81 -4.45
N ARG A 76 4.60 26.63 -3.31
CA ARG A 76 4.01 25.96 -2.13
C ARG A 76 2.78 26.71 -1.61
N LEU A 77 2.90 28.04 -1.42
CA LEU A 77 1.80 28.87 -0.93
C LEU A 77 0.66 28.97 -1.96
N ALA A 78 0.98 29.10 -3.26
CA ALA A 78 -0.01 29.15 -4.32
C ALA A 78 -0.83 27.86 -4.40
N SER A 79 -0.19 26.70 -4.33
CA SER A 79 -0.85 25.39 -4.30
C SER A 79 -1.79 25.25 -3.10
N HIS A 80 -1.35 25.70 -1.91
CA HIS A 80 -2.20 25.69 -0.72
C HIS A 80 -3.44 26.59 -0.87
N TYR A 81 -3.25 27.85 -1.29
CA TYR A 81 -4.37 28.78 -1.41
C TYR A 81 -5.29 28.50 -2.62
N ALA A 82 -4.78 27.97 -3.72
CA ALA A 82 -5.61 27.51 -4.83
C ALA A 82 -6.54 26.38 -4.42
N LYS A 83 -6.04 25.43 -3.59
CA LYS A 83 -6.87 24.35 -3.02
C LYS A 83 -8.00 24.90 -2.15
N LEU A 84 -7.70 25.86 -1.25
CA LEU A 84 -8.72 26.53 -0.42
C LEU A 84 -9.75 27.28 -1.27
N LEU A 85 -9.31 27.96 -2.33
CA LEU A 85 -10.20 28.67 -3.26
C LEU A 85 -11.16 27.73 -3.98
N THR A 86 -10.64 26.61 -4.47
CA THR A 86 -11.45 25.56 -5.14
C THR A 86 -12.49 24.99 -4.18
N GLN A 87 -12.13 24.70 -2.93
CA GLN A 87 -13.04 24.21 -1.89
C GLN A 87 -14.16 25.22 -1.59
N GLN A 88 -13.81 26.51 -1.48
CA GLN A 88 -14.81 27.58 -1.26
C GLN A 88 -15.76 27.74 -2.45
N GLN A 89 -15.27 27.65 -3.70
CA GLN A 89 -16.09 27.70 -4.90
C GLN A 89 -17.02 26.50 -5.02
N PHE A 90 -16.59 25.29 -4.59
CA PHE A 90 -17.48 24.11 -4.51
C PHE A 90 -18.60 24.32 -3.48
N ALA A 91 -18.29 24.85 -2.30
CA ALA A 91 -19.27 25.17 -1.29
C ALA A 91 -20.30 26.21 -1.78
N GLU A 92 -19.85 27.28 -2.44
CA GLU A 92 -20.72 28.32 -3.03
C GLU A 92 -21.59 27.79 -4.18
N LYS A 93 -21.07 26.87 -5.03
CA LYS A 93 -21.87 26.20 -6.09
C LYS A 93 -22.95 25.29 -5.53
N THR A 94 -22.66 24.61 -4.43
CA THR A 94 -23.66 23.77 -3.74
C THR A 94 -24.75 24.63 -3.09
N GLU A 95 -24.43 25.87 -2.68
CA GLU A 95 -25.41 26.83 -2.17
C GLU A 95 -26.25 27.52 -3.27
N SER A 96 -25.73 27.68 -4.49
CA SER A 96 -26.47 28.37 -5.58
C SER A 96 -27.52 27.49 -6.29
N ALA A 97 -27.56 26.20 -6.00
CA ALA A 97 -28.59 25.28 -6.47
C ALA A 97 -29.75 25.13 -5.46
N LYS A 98 -29.99 26.10 -4.61
CA LYS A 98 -31.11 26.07 -3.67
C LYS A 98 -32.43 26.23 -4.44
N GLU A 99 -33.23 25.18 -4.37
CA GLU A 99 -34.69 25.28 -4.59
C GLU A 99 -35.29 26.36 -3.67
N GLU A 100 -36.41 26.95 -4.04
CA GLU A 100 -37.12 27.90 -3.16
C GLU A 100 -37.26 27.28 -1.75
N PRO A 101 -36.99 28.08 -0.67
CA PRO A 101 -36.98 27.52 0.68
C PRO A 101 -38.36 27.00 1.05
N ASP A 102 -38.45 25.70 1.36
CA ASP A 102 -39.69 25.04 1.86
C ASP A 102 -39.66 25.08 3.39
N TYR A 103 -40.35 26.08 3.96
CA TYR A 103 -40.50 26.22 5.41
C TYR A 103 -41.67 25.38 5.92
N GLN A 104 -41.38 24.46 6.84
CA GLN A 104 -42.36 23.59 7.47
C GLN A 104 -42.32 23.77 9.01
N SER A 105 -43.53 23.89 9.64
CA SER A 105 -43.65 23.82 11.10
C SER A 105 -43.52 22.36 11.53
N VAL A 106 -42.50 22.04 12.33
CA VAL A 106 -42.21 20.68 12.79
C VAL A 106 -42.03 20.63 14.31
N ASP A 107 -42.33 19.49 14.94
CA ASP A 107 -42.03 19.24 16.34
C ASP A 107 -40.59 18.81 16.50
N VAL A 108 -39.75 19.70 17.03
CA VAL A 108 -38.33 19.44 17.25
C VAL A 108 -38.05 18.48 18.43
N ASN A 109 -39.03 18.25 19.31
CA ASN A 109 -38.87 17.30 20.42
C ASN A 109 -39.07 15.84 19.98
N GLU A 110 -39.75 15.64 18.84
CA GLU A 110 -40.01 14.32 18.26
C GLU A 110 -39.10 14.00 17.05
N ILE A 111 -37.99 14.73 16.88
CA ILE A 111 -37.00 14.43 15.85
C ILE A 111 -36.42 13.03 16.06
N SER A 112 -36.43 12.23 15.01
CA SER A 112 -35.79 10.93 14.98
C SER A 112 -34.88 10.78 13.78
N SER A 113 -33.79 10.05 13.93
CA SER A 113 -32.89 9.70 12.83
C SER A 113 -32.73 8.18 12.74
N SER A 114 -32.93 7.65 11.56
CA SER A 114 -32.90 6.22 11.29
C SER A 114 -32.11 5.90 10.02
N GLU A 115 -31.93 4.59 9.73
CA GLU A 115 -31.33 4.07 8.51
C GLU A 115 -29.94 4.64 8.20
N GLY A 116 -29.12 4.80 9.24
CA GLY A 116 -27.76 5.32 9.11
C GLY A 116 -26.83 4.33 8.40
N LYS A 117 -26.62 4.50 7.08
CA LYS A 117 -25.72 3.66 6.26
C LYS A 117 -24.36 4.32 6.06
N SER A 118 -23.30 3.51 5.93
CA SER A 118 -21.96 3.96 5.52
C SER A 118 -21.99 4.43 4.07
N ILE A 119 -21.37 5.59 3.78
CA ILE A 119 -21.34 6.12 2.42
C ILE A 119 -19.94 6.58 2.01
N GLY A 120 -19.11 7.07 2.93
CA GLY A 120 -17.81 7.67 2.60
C GLY A 120 -16.83 6.72 1.92
N PRO A 121 -16.52 5.56 2.50
CA PRO A 121 -15.62 4.59 1.89
C PRO A 121 -16.16 4.04 0.56
N GLU A 122 -17.47 3.82 0.46
CA GLU A 122 -18.16 3.34 -0.74
C GLU A 122 -18.06 4.36 -1.87
N HIS A 123 -18.25 5.64 -1.56
CA HIS A 123 -18.15 6.72 -2.54
C HIS A 123 -16.73 6.81 -3.13
N VAL A 124 -15.71 6.79 -2.29
CA VAL A 124 -14.30 6.82 -2.74
C VAL A 124 -13.95 5.58 -3.56
N GLY A 125 -14.40 4.39 -3.12
CA GLY A 125 -14.21 3.15 -3.86
C GLY A 125 -14.89 3.17 -5.23
N LEU A 126 -16.12 3.67 -5.30
CA LEU A 126 -16.89 3.81 -6.53
C LEU A 126 -16.25 4.84 -7.48
N ALA A 127 -15.78 5.98 -6.96
CA ALA A 127 -15.06 6.99 -7.73
C ALA A 127 -13.78 6.42 -8.35
N ALA A 128 -12.97 5.69 -7.57
CA ALA A 128 -11.77 5.02 -8.08
C ALA A 128 -12.11 3.98 -9.16
N MET A 129 -13.19 3.22 -8.98
CA MET A 129 -13.65 2.24 -9.97
C MET A 129 -14.07 2.90 -11.29
N ASN A 130 -14.74 4.04 -11.22
CA ASN A 130 -15.13 4.82 -12.38
C ASN A 130 -13.90 5.41 -13.11
N GLN A 131 -12.97 6.02 -12.37
CA GLN A 131 -11.74 6.59 -12.92
C GLN A 131 -10.86 5.53 -13.60
N LEU A 132 -10.76 4.34 -13.04
CA LEU A 132 -10.07 3.20 -13.66
C LEU A 132 -10.82 2.58 -14.85
N GLY A 133 -12.02 3.06 -15.17
CA GLY A 133 -12.77 2.67 -16.37
C GLY A 133 -13.50 1.31 -16.26
N PHE A 134 -13.73 0.78 -15.07
CA PHE A 134 -14.40 -0.52 -14.87
C PHE A 134 -15.79 -0.56 -15.48
N PHE A 135 -16.58 0.51 -15.39
CA PHE A 135 -17.93 0.52 -15.95
C PHE A 135 -17.92 0.41 -17.48
N LYS A 136 -16.95 1.04 -18.16
CA LYS A 136 -16.74 0.84 -19.59
C LYS A 136 -16.35 -0.59 -19.88
N LEU A 137 -15.35 -1.10 -19.17
CA LEU A 137 -14.87 -2.48 -19.33
C LEU A 137 -15.98 -3.51 -19.18
N PHE A 138 -16.82 -3.43 -18.15
CA PHE A 138 -17.91 -4.38 -17.94
C PHE A 138 -18.97 -4.31 -19.05
N ARG A 139 -19.26 -3.13 -19.58
CA ARG A 139 -20.13 -2.99 -20.76
C ARG A 139 -19.50 -3.60 -22.02
N ASP A 140 -18.22 -3.35 -22.26
CA ASP A 140 -17.48 -3.93 -23.39
C ASP A 140 -17.41 -5.46 -23.31
N LEU A 141 -17.41 -6.03 -22.10
CA LEU A 141 -17.52 -7.47 -21.83
C LEU A 141 -18.97 -8.00 -21.83
N ASN A 142 -19.96 -7.17 -22.21
CA ASN A 142 -21.38 -7.51 -22.28
C ASN A 142 -22.01 -7.94 -20.95
N PHE A 143 -21.53 -7.41 -19.82
CA PHE A 143 -22.19 -7.63 -18.53
C PHE A 143 -23.56 -6.94 -18.51
N LYS A 144 -24.57 -7.66 -18.03
CA LYS A 144 -25.92 -7.11 -17.79
C LYS A 144 -25.88 -6.07 -16.65
N PRO A 145 -26.79 -5.06 -16.62
CA PRO A 145 -26.80 -4.03 -15.58
C PRO A 145 -26.69 -4.61 -14.16
N LYS A 146 -27.51 -5.61 -13.83
CA LYS A 146 -27.46 -6.28 -12.51
C LYS A 146 -26.13 -6.98 -12.24
N GLN A 147 -25.46 -7.51 -13.27
CA GLN A 147 -24.13 -8.11 -13.11
C GLN A 147 -23.07 -7.03 -12.86
N ILE A 148 -23.20 -5.85 -13.47
CA ILE A 148 -22.34 -4.70 -13.18
C ILE A 148 -22.50 -4.27 -11.73
N ASP A 149 -23.74 -4.11 -11.23
CA ASP A 149 -24.00 -3.72 -9.83
C ASP A 149 -23.39 -4.72 -8.84
N LEU A 150 -23.54 -6.03 -9.11
CA LEU A 150 -22.98 -7.09 -8.28
C LEU A 150 -21.44 -7.16 -8.37
N ALA A 151 -20.85 -6.87 -9.54
CA ALA A 151 -19.40 -6.77 -9.68
C ALA A 151 -18.85 -5.58 -8.90
N VAL A 152 -19.52 -4.42 -8.98
CA VAL A 152 -19.18 -3.25 -8.16
C VAL A 152 -19.28 -3.58 -6.69
N LEU A 153 -20.39 -4.18 -6.24
CA LEU A 153 -20.56 -4.61 -4.85
C LEU A 153 -19.46 -5.55 -4.40
N SER A 154 -19.09 -6.55 -5.23
CA SER A 154 -18.04 -7.51 -4.86
C SER A 154 -16.67 -6.85 -4.73
N VAL A 155 -16.31 -5.95 -5.63
CA VAL A 155 -14.97 -5.31 -5.65
C VAL A 155 -14.88 -4.16 -4.64
N VAL A 156 -15.85 -3.24 -4.61
CA VAL A 156 -15.89 -2.14 -3.62
C VAL A 156 -16.11 -2.71 -2.22
N GLY A 157 -17.01 -3.69 -2.08
CA GLY A 157 -17.22 -4.37 -0.81
C GLY A 157 -15.96 -5.02 -0.27
N ARG A 158 -15.15 -5.66 -1.12
CA ARG A 158 -13.83 -6.20 -0.73
C ARG A 158 -12.87 -5.11 -0.26
N LEU A 159 -12.93 -3.92 -0.85
CA LEU A 159 -12.11 -2.77 -0.44
C LEU A 159 -12.52 -2.22 0.94
N VAL A 160 -13.84 -2.09 1.19
CA VAL A 160 -14.35 -1.37 2.36
C VAL A 160 -14.75 -2.26 3.53
N HIS A 161 -15.16 -3.49 3.25
CA HIS A 161 -15.61 -4.49 4.23
C HIS A 161 -15.19 -5.90 3.81
N PRO A 162 -13.89 -6.23 3.88
CA PRO A 162 -13.39 -7.54 3.47
C PRO A 162 -13.93 -8.65 4.38
N GLY A 163 -14.66 -9.59 3.81
CA GLY A 163 -15.33 -10.69 4.51
C GLY A 163 -15.75 -11.79 3.55
N SER A 164 -16.57 -12.72 4.01
CA SER A 164 -17.23 -13.73 3.19
C SER A 164 -18.36 -13.12 2.35
N GLU A 165 -18.81 -13.83 1.31
CA GLU A 165 -19.95 -13.39 0.50
C GLU A 165 -21.24 -13.25 1.32
N ASN A 166 -21.40 -14.08 2.36
CA ASN A 166 -22.55 -13.95 3.27
C ASN A 166 -22.45 -12.68 4.12
N GLU A 167 -21.28 -12.35 4.58
CA GLU A 167 -21.02 -11.11 5.32
C GLU A 167 -21.13 -9.88 4.42
N LEU A 168 -20.63 -9.95 3.19
CA LEU A 168 -20.80 -8.91 2.19
C LEU A 168 -22.29 -8.66 1.87
N LYS A 169 -23.07 -9.73 1.74
CA LYS A 169 -24.52 -9.63 1.55
C LYS A 169 -25.17 -8.87 2.72
N ARG A 170 -24.86 -9.25 3.96
CA ARG A 170 -25.39 -8.57 5.15
C ARG A 170 -24.99 -7.10 5.17
N TYR A 171 -23.71 -6.83 4.96
CA TYR A 171 -23.18 -5.46 4.88
C TYR A 171 -23.89 -4.60 3.84
N ALA A 172 -24.09 -5.13 2.62
CA ALA A 172 -24.78 -4.44 1.54
C ALA A 172 -26.25 -4.11 1.87
N MET A 173 -26.94 -4.99 2.59
CA MET A 173 -28.35 -4.80 2.94
C MET A 173 -28.55 -3.87 4.14
N GLU A 174 -27.67 -3.97 5.15
CA GLU A 174 -27.89 -3.38 6.47
C GLU A 174 -27.03 -2.14 6.74
N GLU A 175 -25.82 -2.08 6.20
CA GLU A 175 -24.81 -1.11 6.65
C GLU A 175 -24.34 -0.15 5.56
N SER A 176 -24.37 -0.56 4.29
CA SER A 176 -23.80 0.19 3.15
C SER A 176 -24.86 0.97 2.38
N ALA A 177 -24.52 2.19 1.94
CA ALA A 177 -25.32 2.98 1.02
C ALA A 177 -24.89 2.80 -0.46
N LEU A 178 -24.16 1.74 -0.77
CA LEU A 178 -23.66 1.51 -2.13
C LEU A 178 -24.80 1.29 -3.14
N ASP A 179 -25.92 0.70 -2.72
CA ASP A 179 -27.11 0.56 -3.54
C ASP A 179 -27.71 1.92 -3.93
N GLU A 180 -27.77 2.86 -3.00
CA GLU A 180 -28.26 4.22 -3.25
C GLU A 180 -27.29 5.00 -4.17
N LEU A 181 -25.99 4.85 -3.99
CA LEU A 181 -24.98 5.44 -4.88
C LEU A 181 -25.06 4.91 -6.32
N LEU A 182 -25.49 3.65 -6.50
CA LEU A 182 -25.66 3.02 -7.82
C LEU A 182 -27.07 3.22 -8.40
N GLY A 183 -28.00 3.78 -7.65
CA GLY A 183 -29.41 3.88 -8.05
C GLY A 183 -30.10 2.53 -8.21
N THR A 184 -29.67 1.51 -7.46
CA THR A 184 -30.18 0.13 -7.48
C THR A 184 -30.66 -0.30 -6.08
N SER A 185 -31.10 -1.54 -5.93
CA SER A 185 -31.48 -2.09 -4.62
C SER A 185 -30.83 -3.44 -4.37
N PHE A 186 -30.17 -3.54 -3.23
CA PHE A 186 -29.57 -4.78 -2.75
C PHE A 186 -30.44 -5.56 -1.75
N ALA A 187 -31.68 -5.11 -1.49
CA ALA A 187 -32.58 -5.74 -0.53
C ALA A 187 -32.90 -7.23 -0.78
N ARG A 188 -32.73 -7.71 -2.02
CA ARG A 188 -33.01 -9.09 -2.43
C ARG A 188 -31.85 -9.78 -3.12
N ILE A 189 -30.61 -9.54 -2.67
CA ILE A 189 -29.44 -10.23 -3.22
C ILE A 189 -29.43 -11.69 -2.74
N GLY A 190 -29.32 -12.62 -3.68
CA GLY A 190 -29.03 -14.02 -3.39
C GLY A 190 -27.54 -14.23 -3.13
N GLN A 191 -27.19 -15.04 -2.15
CA GLN A 191 -25.79 -15.41 -1.90
C GLN A 191 -25.14 -16.06 -3.14
N ASN A 192 -25.90 -16.89 -3.86
CA ASN A 192 -25.42 -17.53 -5.11
C ASN A 192 -25.09 -16.49 -6.18
N SER A 193 -25.79 -15.36 -6.25
CA SER A 193 -25.50 -14.30 -7.22
C SER A 193 -24.12 -13.66 -6.99
N LEU A 194 -23.63 -13.58 -5.74
CA LEU A 194 -22.27 -13.13 -5.43
C LEU A 194 -21.21 -14.16 -5.86
N TYR A 195 -21.54 -15.42 -5.74
CA TYR A 195 -20.67 -16.47 -6.28
C TYR A 195 -20.64 -16.48 -7.81
N GLU A 196 -21.79 -16.37 -8.46
CA GLU A 196 -21.88 -16.33 -9.92
C GLU A 196 -21.13 -15.14 -10.53
N ILE A 197 -21.20 -13.97 -9.89
CA ILE A 197 -20.43 -12.80 -10.36
C ILE A 197 -18.92 -12.98 -10.14
N SER A 198 -18.52 -13.65 -9.05
CA SER A 198 -17.12 -14.02 -8.82
C SER A 198 -16.59 -14.93 -9.94
N ASP A 199 -17.39 -15.92 -10.35
CA ASP A 199 -17.04 -16.83 -11.44
C ASP A 199 -16.94 -16.07 -12.76
N LEU A 200 -17.92 -15.22 -13.07
CA LEU A 200 -17.93 -14.40 -14.28
C LEU A 200 -16.73 -13.45 -14.37
N LEU A 201 -16.36 -12.81 -13.29
CA LEU A 201 -15.16 -11.98 -13.23
C LEU A 201 -13.89 -12.81 -13.50
N LEU A 202 -13.81 -13.99 -12.94
CA LEU A 202 -12.68 -14.90 -13.13
C LEU A 202 -12.59 -15.40 -14.58
N ASP A 203 -13.71 -15.72 -15.23
CA ASP A 203 -13.76 -16.12 -16.65
C ASP A 203 -13.19 -15.03 -17.57
N HIS A 204 -13.42 -13.75 -17.21
CA HIS A 204 -12.89 -12.61 -17.95
C HIS A 204 -11.54 -12.09 -17.43
N LYS A 205 -10.86 -12.81 -16.52
CA LYS A 205 -9.64 -12.37 -15.83
C LYS A 205 -8.60 -11.77 -16.78
N SER A 206 -8.27 -12.49 -17.85
CA SER A 206 -7.22 -12.05 -18.79
C SER A 206 -7.57 -10.72 -19.46
N SER A 207 -8.81 -10.55 -19.91
CA SER A 207 -9.29 -9.33 -20.55
C SER A 207 -9.32 -8.15 -19.55
N ILE A 208 -9.74 -8.40 -18.32
CA ILE A 208 -9.77 -7.40 -17.24
C ILE A 208 -8.35 -6.96 -16.89
N GLU A 209 -7.42 -7.89 -16.65
CA GLU A 209 -6.01 -7.55 -16.35
C GLU A 209 -5.37 -6.77 -17.50
N GLN A 210 -5.60 -7.17 -18.75
CA GLN A 210 -5.08 -6.46 -19.92
C GLN A 210 -5.63 -5.04 -20.05
N PHE A 211 -6.94 -4.86 -19.85
CA PHE A 211 -7.57 -3.54 -19.88
C PHE A 211 -7.01 -2.62 -18.79
N LEU A 212 -6.95 -3.11 -17.54
CA LEU A 212 -6.44 -2.33 -16.41
C LEU A 212 -4.97 -1.94 -16.62
N ARG A 213 -4.14 -2.87 -17.13
CA ARG A 213 -2.75 -2.58 -17.49
C ARG A 213 -2.66 -1.48 -18.54
N ALA A 214 -3.40 -1.61 -19.66
CA ALA A 214 -3.37 -0.62 -20.74
C ALA A 214 -3.89 0.74 -20.27
N ASN A 215 -4.97 0.75 -19.48
CA ASN A 215 -5.58 1.98 -19.01
C ASN A 215 -4.69 2.72 -17.99
N THR A 216 -4.12 2.03 -17.00
CA THR A 216 -3.18 2.65 -16.05
C THR A 216 -1.92 3.14 -16.74
N LYS A 217 -1.36 2.38 -17.70
CA LYS A 217 -0.22 2.82 -18.51
C LYS A 217 -0.51 4.14 -19.21
N LYS A 218 -1.69 4.25 -19.87
CA LYS A 218 -2.11 5.48 -20.59
C LYS A 218 -2.36 6.65 -19.64
N MET A 219 -3.01 6.40 -18.49
CA MET A 219 -3.37 7.47 -17.55
C MET A 219 -2.16 8.07 -16.82
N LEU A 220 -1.13 7.26 -16.56
CA LEU A 220 0.04 7.66 -15.78
C LEU A 220 1.29 7.86 -16.64
N ASP A 221 1.20 7.69 -17.96
CA ASP A 221 2.33 7.75 -18.89
C ASP A 221 3.53 6.87 -18.46
N LEU A 222 3.23 5.63 -18.05
CA LEU A 222 4.22 4.72 -17.50
C LEU A 222 5.13 4.13 -18.59
N SER A 223 6.42 4.13 -18.33
CA SER A 223 7.43 3.54 -19.23
C SER A 223 7.41 2.01 -19.23
N GLU A 224 6.82 1.37 -18.20
CA GLU A 224 6.88 -0.08 -17.95
C GLU A 224 8.31 -0.65 -17.96
N SER A 225 9.29 0.16 -17.60
CA SER A 225 10.71 -0.21 -17.62
C SER A 225 11.11 -1.10 -16.45
N ILE A 226 10.33 -1.14 -15.37
CA ILE A 226 10.62 -1.89 -14.15
C ILE A 226 9.48 -2.87 -13.85
N ILE A 227 9.86 -4.12 -13.60
CA ILE A 227 8.98 -5.23 -13.24
C ILE A 227 9.39 -5.76 -11.88
N LEU A 228 8.53 -5.60 -10.90
CA LEU A 228 8.71 -6.15 -9.57
C LEU A 228 7.94 -7.46 -9.46
N TYR A 229 8.61 -8.55 -9.11
CA TYR A 229 7.98 -9.86 -8.94
C TYR A 229 8.24 -10.43 -7.56
N ASP A 230 7.18 -10.92 -6.92
CA ASP A 230 7.28 -11.65 -5.66
C ASP A 230 6.07 -12.56 -5.45
N LEU A 231 6.16 -13.48 -4.47
CA LEU A 231 5.17 -14.48 -4.12
C LEU A 231 4.58 -14.25 -2.74
N THR A 232 3.32 -14.61 -2.61
CA THR A 232 2.67 -14.64 -1.30
C THR A 232 1.83 -15.89 -1.11
N ASN A 233 1.66 -16.32 0.15
CA ASN A 233 0.85 -17.48 0.49
C ASN A 233 -0.46 -17.05 1.16
N THR A 234 -1.54 -17.74 0.83
CA THR A 234 -2.80 -17.70 1.59
C THR A 234 -3.16 -19.11 2.02
N HIS A 235 -3.44 -19.27 3.33
CA HIS A 235 -3.85 -20.54 3.90
C HIS A 235 -5.38 -20.64 3.93
N PHE A 236 -5.87 -21.86 4.01
CA PHE A 236 -7.29 -22.15 4.13
C PHE A 236 -7.70 -22.31 5.58
N GLU A 237 -8.87 -21.82 5.92
CA GLU A 237 -9.58 -22.24 7.13
C GLU A 237 -10.67 -23.24 6.73
N GLY A 238 -10.62 -24.45 7.33
CA GLY A 238 -11.47 -25.56 6.95
C GLY A 238 -10.78 -26.55 5.99
N ASN A 239 -11.55 -27.50 5.50
CA ASN A 239 -11.07 -28.53 4.58
C ASN A 239 -11.24 -28.10 3.13
N VAL A 240 -10.25 -28.37 2.30
CA VAL A 240 -10.29 -28.15 0.85
C VAL A 240 -10.23 -29.53 0.20
N TRP A 241 -11.31 -29.94 -0.46
CA TRP A 241 -11.48 -31.31 -0.92
C TRP A 241 -11.11 -31.51 -2.39
N ASP A 242 -11.24 -30.49 -3.22
CA ASP A 242 -11.23 -30.64 -4.67
C ASP A 242 -10.46 -29.48 -5.34
N TYR A 243 -9.24 -29.25 -4.87
CA TYR A 243 -8.37 -28.24 -5.47
C TYR A 243 -6.90 -28.67 -5.42
N ASP A 244 -6.40 -29.13 -6.57
CA ASP A 244 -5.06 -29.68 -6.71
C ASP A 244 -3.92 -28.73 -6.31
N LYS A 245 -4.14 -27.42 -6.40
CA LYS A 245 -3.15 -26.41 -5.99
C LYS A 245 -3.06 -26.24 -4.48
N ALA A 246 -4.07 -26.66 -3.71
CA ALA A 246 -4.03 -26.59 -2.25
C ALA A 246 -3.07 -27.66 -1.71
N ARG A 247 -1.93 -27.25 -1.20
CA ARG A 247 -0.87 -28.11 -0.69
C ARG A 247 -0.34 -27.59 0.64
N HIS A 248 0.11 -28.49 1.50
CA HIS A 248 0.86 -28.12 2.71
C HIS A 248 2.24 -27.62 2.31
N GLY A 249 2.65 -26.47 2.86
CA GLY A 249 3.92 -25.83 2.58
C GLY A 249 4.43 -25.01 3.74
N GLN A 250 5.66 -24.55 3.66
CA GLN A 250 6.22 -23.63 4.65
C GLN A 250 5.69 -22.22 4.41
N ASN A 251 5.25 -21.57 5.48
CA ASN A 251 4.85 -20.16 5.43
C ASN A 251 5.41 -19.36 6.59
N LYS A 252 5.54 -18.05 6.40
CA LYS A 252 6.06 -17.11 7.42
C LYS A 252 5.21 -17.08 8.71
N GLN A 253 3.95 -17.58 8.66
CA GLN A 253 3.01 -17.61 9.79
C GLN A 253 3.08 -18.87 10.63
N LYS A 254 3.88 -19.86 10.18
CA LYS A 254 4.01 -21.19 10.82
C LYS A 254 2.69 -21.98 10.88
N ARG A 255 1.73 -21.66 9.98
CA ARG A 255 0.47 -22.41 9.81
C ARG A 255 0.68 -23.59 8.86
N ASN A 256 1.70 -24.42 9.14
CA ASN A 256 2.01 -25.61 8.34
C ASN A 256 0.98 -26.73 8.55
N ASP A 257 0.10 -26.56 9.53
CA ASP A 257 -1.05 -27.41 9.84
C ASP A 257 -2.19 -27.26 8.84
N ARG A 258 -2.18 -26.23 7.99
CA ARG A 258 -3.23 -25.93 7.01
C ARG A 258 -2.70 -25.99 5.59
N PRO A 259 -3.51 -26.48 4.63
CA PRO A 259 -3.18 -26.32 3.22
C PRO A 259 -3.15 -24.84 2.84
N GLN A 260 -2.40 -24.52 1.82
CA GLN A 260 -2.24 -23.16 1.29
C GLN A 260 -2.14 -23.18 -0.23
N ILE A 261 -2.28 -22.01 -0.84
CA ILE A 261 -1.88 -21.72 -2.22
C ILE A 261 -0.85 -20.61 -2.22
N THR A 262 -0.06 -20.57 -3.26
CA THR A 262 0.88 -19.47 -3.52
C THR A 262 0.34 -18.60 -4.63
N VAL A 263 0.38 -17.28 -4.46
CA VAL A 263 -0.05 -16.31 -5.45
C VAL A 263 1.14 -15.46 -5.86
N GLY A 264 1.45 -15.46 -7.16
CA GLY A 264 2.46 -14.62 -7.77
C GLY A 264 1.86 -13.33 -8.29
N PHE A 265 2.54 -12.23 -8.07
CA PHE A 265 2.16 -10.91 -8.55
C PHE A 265 3.30 -10.25 -9.31
N VAL A 266 2.96 -9.65 -10.43
CA VAL A 266 3.81 -8.73 -11.16
C VAL A 266 3.28 -7.32 -10.94
N ILE A 267 4.13 -6.43 -10.45
CA ILE A 267 3.79 -5.06 -10.05
C ILE A 267 4.78 -4.11 -10.73
N ASP A 268 4.35 -2.91 -11.10
CA ASP A 268 5.25 -1.87 -11.60
C ASP A 268 5.88 -1.04 -10.49
N GLU A 269 6.72 -0.09 -10.89
CA GLU A 269 7.43 0.86 -10.02
C GLU A 269 6.50 1.71 -9.14
N HIS A 270 5.26 1.91 -9.55
CA HIS A 270 4.24 2.68 -8.81
C HIS A 270 3.33 1.79 -7.96
N GLY A 271 3.55 0.48 -7.95
CA GLY A 271 2.76 -0.48 -7.18
C GLY A 271 1.48 -0.97 -7.87
N PHE A 272 1.25 -0.64 -9.15
CA PHE A 272 0.11 -1.17 -9.89
C PHE A 272 0.36 -2.60 -10.33
N LEU A 273 -0.62 -3.45 -10.10
CA LEU A 273 -0.55 -4.85 -10.44
C LEU A 273 -0.77 -5.05 -11.94
N LYS A 274 0.16 -5.74 -12.60
CA LYS A 274 0.12 -6.03 -14.04
C LYS A 274 -0.42 -7.42 -14.33
N LYS A 275 -0.12 -8.38 -13.45
CA LYS A 275 -0.49 -9.79 -13.62
C LYS A 275 -0.57 -10.48 -12.26
N SER A 276 -1.52 -11.41 -12.15
CA SER A 276 -1.65 -12.30 -11.00
C SER A 276 -1.82 -13.74 -11.43
N ARG A 277 -1.25 -14.69 -10.66
CA ARG A 277 -1.39 -16.13 -10.90
C ARG A 277 -1.38 -16.95 -9.63
N VAL A 278 -2.22 -17.97 -9.59
CA VAL A 278 -2.29 -18.90 -8.47
C VAL A 278 -1.48 -20.15 -8.80
N PHE A 279 -0.57 -20.51 -7.90
CA PHE A 279 0.31 -21.67 -7.96
C PHE A 279 0.03 -22.63 -6.81
N ASN A 280 0.62 -23.84 -6.92
CA ASN A 280 0.58 -24.83 -5.84
C ASN A 280 1.16 -24.28 -4.54
N GLY A 281 0.56 -24.61 -3.40
CA GLY A 281 0.96 -24.10 -2.11
C GLY A 281 2.36 -24.54 -1.63
N ASN A 282 2.93 -25.57 -2.24
CA ASN A 282 4.26 -26.09 -1.97
C ASN A 282 5.28 -25.78 -3.08
N ILE A 283 4.94 -24.87 -4.01
CA ILE A 283 5.84 -24.54 -5.11
C ILE A 283 7.10 -23.84 -4.60
N SER A 284 8.23 -24.07 -5.24
CA SER A 284 9.45 -23.33 -4.95
C SER A 284 9.41 -21.95 -5.63
N GLU A 285 9.82 -20.92 -4.92
CA GLU A 285 9.82 -19.54 -5.44
C GLU A 285 10.56 -19.39 -6.79
N PRO A 286 11.75 -20.00 -6.99
CA PRO A 286 12.48 -19.85 -8.25
C PRO A 286 11.75 -20.39 -9.48
N SER A 287 10.95 -21.45 -9.33
CA SER A 287 10.30 -22.12 -10.48
C SER A 287 9.14 -21.34 -11.09
N THR A 288 8.64 -20.31 -10.42
CA THR A 288 7.45 -19.56 -10.83
C THR A 288 7.76 -18.33 -11.69
N LEU A 289 8.98 -17.81 -11.60
CA LEU A 289 9.39 -16.55 -12.24
C LEU A 289 9.16 -16.58 -13.75
N MET A 290 9.69 -17.61 -14.41
CA MET A 290 9.69 -17.68 -15.88
C MET A 290 8.28 -17.76 -16.45
N GLU A 291 7.40 -18.52 -15.78
CA GLU A 291 6.00 -18.63 -16.17
C GLU A 291 5.26 -17.31 -16.07
N MET A 292 5.56 -16.51 -15.05
CA MET A 292 4.98 -15.17 -14.87
C MET A 292 5.51 -14.17 -15.89
N VAL A 293 6.83 -14.12 -16.08
CA VAL A 293 7.48 -13.18 -16.99
C VAL A 293 7.08 -13.46 -18.45
N GLN A 294 7.06 -14.73 -18.87
CA GLN A 294 6.59 -15.13 -20.20
C GLN A 294 5.13 -14.75 -20.44
N SER A 295 4.27 -14.90 -19.44
CA SER A 295 2.86 -14.53 -19.53
C SER A 295 2.62 -13.02 -19.77
N MET A 296 3.62 -12.18 -19.49
CA MET A 296 3.60 -10.74 -19.77
C MET A 296 3.86 -10.43 -21.25
N HIS A 297 4.56 -11.33 -21.97
CA HIS A 297 4.94 -11.17 -23.38
C HIS A 297 3.94 -11.74 -24.37
N HIS A 298 2.82 -12.31 -23.93
CA HIS A 298 1.79 -12.73 -24.88
C HIS A 298 1.24 -11.50 -25.60
N LYS A 299 1.78 -11.28 -26.83
CA LYS A 299 1.40 -10.25 -27.76
C LYS A 299 -0.10 -10.37 -28.05
N ALA A 300 -0.83 -9.27 -27.91
CA ALA A 300 -2.07 -9.11 -28.64
C ALA A 300 -1.75 -9.26 -30.12
N LYS A 301 -2.51 -10.09 -30.86
CA LYS A 301 -2.33 -10.22 -32.32
C LYS A 301 -2.40 -8.85 -32.96
N GLY A 302 -1.26 -8.36 -33.47
CA GLY A 302 -1.17 -7.10 -34.21
C GLY A 302 -0.25 -6.02 -33.63
N GLU A 303 0.31 -6.17 -32.43
CA GLU A 303 1.31 -5.23 -31.91
C GLU A 303 2.71 -5.51 -32.50
N GLN A 304 3.33 -4.47 -33.05
CA GLN A 304 4.73 -4.49 -33.45
C GLN A 304 5.61 -4.74 -32.21
N PRO A 305 6.75 -5.46 -32.36
CA PRO A 305 7.67 -5.61 -31.25
C PRO A 305 8.13 -4.22 -30.80
N PRO A 306 8.22 -3.96 -29.47
CA PRO A 306 8.81 -2.73 -28.98
C PRO A 306 10.23 -2.60 -29.56
N LEU A 307 10.57 -1.37 -29.94
CA LEU A 307 11.92 -1.05 -30.39
C LEU A 307 12.94 -1.52 -29.32
N PRO A 308 14.13 -1.99 -29.70
CA PRO A 308 15.10 -2.61 -28.78
C PRO A 308 15.73 -1.66 -27.75
N VAL A 309 15.17 -0.48 -27.54
CA VAL A 309 15.81 0.61 -26.80
C VAL A 309 15.69 0.45 -25.28
N ASP A 310 14.67 -0.26 -24.74
CA ASP A 310 14.52 -0.43 -23.30
C ASP A 310 14.14 -1.87 -22.93
N LYS A 311 15.14 -2.65 -22.56
CA LYS A 311 14.91 -3.96 -21.93
C LYS A 311 14.27 -3.74 -20.55
N PRO A 312 13.08 -4.30 -20.28
CA PRO A 312 12.50 -4.18 -18.95
C PRO A 312 13.43 -4.79 -17.90
N THR A 313 13.58 -4.08 -16.79
CA THR A 313 14.41 -4.54 -15.67
C THR A 313 13.55 -5.27 -14.65
N VAL A 314 13.83 -6.55 -14.42
CA VAL A 314 13.15 -7.37 -13.41
C VAL A 314 13.87 -7.26 -12.08
N VAL A 315 13.14 -6.90 -11.04
CA VAL A 315 13.66 -6.79 -9.68
C VAL A 315 13.16 -7.95 -8.83
N LEU A 316 14.07 -8.68 -8.21
CA LEU A 316 13.78 -9.89 -7.46
C LEU A 316 14.39 -9.86 -6.05
N ASP A 317 13.68 -10.47 -5.10
CA ASP A 317 14.27 -10.77 -3.80
C ASP A 317 15.27 -11.95 -3.91
N ALA A 318 16.18 -12.03 -2.93
CA ALA A 318 17.20 -13.08 -2.86
C ALA A 318 16.62 -14.50 -2.91
N GLY A 319 15.39 -14.72 -2.45
CA GLY A 319 14.70 -16.02 -2.50
C GLY A 319 14.55 -16.53 -3.93
N ILE A 320 14.17 -15.66 -4.85
CA ILE A 320 13.84 -15.97 -6.25
C ILE A 320 15.07 -15.90 -7.16
N ALA A 321 16.08 -15.10 -6.81
CA ALA A 321 17.28 -14.85 -7.59
C ALA A 321 18.24 -16.05 -7.56
N SER A 322 17.93 -17.13 -8.28
CA SER A 322 18.87 -18.21 -8.61
C SER A 322 19.65 -17.87 -9.88
N ASP A 323 20.86 -18.44 -10.03
CA ASP A 323 21.67 -18.22 -11.24
C ASP A 323 20.92 -18.72 -12.49
N GLU A 324 20.16 -19.83 -12.39
CA GLU A 324 19.31 -20.35 -13.46
C GLU A 324 18.22 -19.33 -13.88
N ASN A 325 17.59 -18.67 -12.92
CA ASN A 325 16.58 -17.65 -13.18
C ASN A 325 17.19 -16.41 -13.83
N ILE A 326 18.35 -15.98 -13.37
CA ILE A 326 19.09 -14.84 -13.94
C ILE A 326 19.48 -15.14 -15.39
N GLU A 327 20.04 -16.32 -15.66
CA GLU A 327 20.38 -16.73 -17.01
C GLU A 327 19.15 -16.82 -17.93
N SER A 328 18.04 -17.31 -17.40
CA SER A 328 16.78 -17.41 -18.15
C SER A 328 16.20 -16.02 -18.47
N LEU A 329 16.29 -15.05 -17.57
CA LEU A 329 15.91 -13.65 -17.82
C LEU A 329 16.77 -13.04 -18.94
N ARG A 330 18.10 -13.21 -18.88
CA ARG A 330 19.02 -12.73 -19.92
C ARG A 330 18.70 -13.30 -21.30
N LYS A 331 18.46 -14.63 -21.38
CA LYS A 331 18.09 -15.31 -22.64
C LYS A 331 16.80 -14.76 -23.26
N GLN A 332 15.88 -14.24 -22.42
CA GLN A 332 14.62 -13.66 -22.87
C GLN A 332 14.69 -12.13 -23.09
N GLY A 333 15.86 -11.54 -22.94
CA GLY A 333 16.07 -10.13 -23.21
C GLY A 333 15.65 -9.19 -22.07
N PHE A 334 15.51 -9.71 -20.83
CA PHE A 334 15.31 -8.89 -19.64
C PHE A 334 16.63 -8.53 -18.97
N SER A 335 16.69 -7.33 -18.43
CA SER A 335 17.70 -6.95 -17.44
C SER A 335 17.20 -7.26 -16.03
N TYR A 336 18.08 -7.23 -15.04
CA TYR A 336 17.70 -7.53 -13.67
C TYR A 336 18.44 -6.65 -12.65
N VAL A 337 17.80 -6.48 -11.48
CA VAL A 337 18.44 -6.01 -10.24
C VAL A 337 18.03 -6.98 -9.13
N VAL A 338 18.98 -7.62 -8.48
CA VAL A 338 18.72 -8.66 -7.48
C VAL A 338 19.63 -8.53 -6.27
N VAL A 339 19.15 -9.02 -5.12
CA VAL A 339 20.00 -9.17 -3.93
C VAL A 339 20.92 -10.38 -4.10
N SER A 340 22.23 -10.19 -3.98
CA SER A 340 23.18 -11.30 -3.99
C SER A 340 23.07 -12.13 -2.71
N LYS A 341 22.95 -13.45 -2.84
CA LYS A 341 22.94 -14.39 -1.71
C LYS A 341 24.31 -14.56 -1.08
N SER A 342 25.36 -14.44 -1.88
CA SER A 342 26.74 -14.61 -1.46
C SER A 342 27.47 -13.26 -1.42
N ARG A 343 28.39 -13.14 -0.48
CA ARG A 343 29.35 -12.04 -0.47
C ARG A 343 30.40 -12.31 -1.54
N PRO A 344 30.68 -11.37 -2.47
CA PRO A 344 31.79 -11.50 -3.39
C PRO A 344 33.12 -11.72 -2.65
N LYS A 345 33.96 -12.59 -3.19
CA LYS A 345 35.22 -12.96 -2.51
C LYS A 345 36.24 -11.82 -2.54
N ASP A 346 36.33 -11.15 -3.66
CA ASP A 346 37.32 -10.09 -3.88
C ASP A 346 36.57 -8.75 -3.87
N LEU A 347 36.70 -8.01 -2.77
CA LEU A 347 36.12 -6.69 -2.64
C LEU A 347 37.21 -5.65 -2.96
N PRO A 348 36.96 -4.72 -3.89
CA PRO A 348 37.92 -3.68 -4.22
C PRO A 348 38.12 -2.72 -3.03
N GLU A 349 39.29 -2.14 -2.90
CA GLU A 349 39.63 -1.10 -1.91
C GLU A 349 39.15 0.29 -2.35
N GLN A 350 37.97 0.40 -2.94
CA GLN A 350 37.39 1.68 -3.34
C GLN A 350 36.67 2.34 -2.17
N GLU A 351 36.64 3.66 -2.14
CA GLU A 351 35.86 4.42 -1.18
C GLU A 351 34.35 4.25 -1.42
N PHE A 352 33.57 4.47 -0.36
CA PHE A 352 32.11 4.43 -0.42
C PHE A 352 31.56 5.84 -0.61
N ASP A 353 30.72 6.04 -1.61
CA ASP A 353 29.97 7.26 -1.82
C ASP A 353 28.66 7.24 -1.04
N GLU A 354 28.27 8.36 -0.47
CA GLU A 354 26.95 8.49 0.16
C GLU A 354 25.89 8.73 -0.92
N ILE A 355 25.05 7.72 -1.18
CA ILE A 355 23.96 7.79 -2.18
C ILE A 355 22.65 8.34 -1.59
N LYS A 356 22.52 8.28 -0.27
CA LYS A 356 21.41 8.84 0.53
C LYS A 356 21.86 8.95 1.99
N PRO A 357 21.32 9.88 2.81
CA PRO A 357 21.62 9.94 4.23
C PRO A 357 21.52 8.59 4.94
N GLY A 358 22.62 8.12 5.52
CA GLY A 358 22.75 6.82 6.18
C GLY A 358 22.86 5.59 5.27
N ILE A 359 23.02 5.77 3.94
CA ILE A 359 23.32 4.71 2.99
C ILE A 359 24.56 5.08 2.18
N LYS A 360 25.62 4.29 2.33
CA LYS A 360 26.82 4.39 1.54
C LYS A 360 26.92 3.21 0.58
N ALA A 361 27.41 3.43 -0.64
CA ALA A 361 27.54 2.38 -1.63
C ALA A 361 28.82 2.57 -2.47
N ARG A 362 29.30 1.47 -3.04
CA ARG A 362 30.34 1.46 -4.08
C ARG A 362 29.98 0.44 -5.15
N CYS A 363 30.24 0.78 -6.41
CA CYS A 363 30.09 -0.13 -7.54
C CYS A 363 31.41 -0.80 -7.89
N PHE A 364 31.36 -2.07 -8.29
CA PHE A 364 32.48 -2.77 -8.90
C PHE A 364 31.98 -3.80 -9.89
N GLN A 365 32.77 -4.03 -10.94
CA GLN A 365 32.41 -5.00 -11.97
C GLN A 365 33.05 -6.36 -11.64
N GLN A 366 32.28 -7.42 -11.83
CA GLN A 366 32.77 -8.80 -11.75
C GLN A 366 32.23 -9.58 -12.94
N GLY A 367 33.09 -9.84 -13.92
CA GLY A 367 32.70 -10.41 -15.21
C GLY A 367 31.81 -9.43 -16.00
N GLU A 368 30.64 -9.91 -16.43
CA GLU A 368 29.64 -9.10 -17.16
C GLU A 368 28.64 -8.39 -16.24
N GLU A 369 28.77 -8.53 -14.94
CA GLU A 369 27.83 -8.00 -13.97
C GLU A 369 28.43 -6.86 -13.16
N LEU A 370 27.57 -5.91 -12.81
CA LEU A 370 27.87 -4.84 -11.88
C LEU A 370 27.34 -5.22 -10.51
N PHE A 371 28.20 -5.13 -9.50
CA PHE A 371 27.85 -5.31 -8.10
C PHE A 371 27.80 -3.96 -7.40
N LEU A 372 26.77 -3.74 -6.62
CA LEU A 372 26.65 -2.61 -5.72
C LEU A 372 26.78 -3.11 -4.28
N HIS A 373 27.89 -2.75 -3.61
CA HIS A 373 28.08 -3.00 -2.19
C HIS A 373 27.51 -1.84 -1.39
N CYS A 374 26.47 -2.09 -0.62
CA CYS A 374 25.80 -1.10 0.21
C CYS A 374 26.10 -1.31 1.70
N LEU A 375 26.28 -0.20 2.42
CA LEU A 375 26.32 -0.13 3.88
C LEU A 375 25.14 0.72 4.37
N SER A 376 24.32 0.16 5.25
CA SER A 376 23.14 0.84 5.79
C SER A 376 23.23 0.99 7.30
N GLU A 377 23.25 2.21 7.81
CA GLU A 377 23.28 2.50 9.25
C GLU A 377 22.05 1.91 9.97
N ALA A 378 20.88 2.01 9.37
CA ALA A 378 19.65 1.44 9.95
C ALA A 378 19.74 -0.08 10.07
N LYS A 379 20.33 -0.75 9.04
CA LYS A 379 20.55 -2.20 9.06
C LYS A 379 21.62 -2.58 10.07
N THR A 380 22.70 -1.82 10.18
CA THR A 380 23.75 -1.99 11.21
C THR A 380 23.14 -1.96 12.62
N LYS A 381 22.37 -0.91 12.94
CA LYS A 381 21.68 -0.77 14.24
C LYS A 381 20.76 -1.96 14.53
N LYS A 382 20.01 -2.39 13.52
CA LYS A 382 19.10 -3.55 13.62
C LYS A 382 19.87 -4.85 13.87
N GLU A 383 20.93 -5.11 13.10
CA GLU A 383 21.76 -6.31 13.22
C GLU A 383 22.46 -6.38 14.57
N GLN A 384 23.04 -5.28 15.03
CA GLN A 384 23.65 -5.16 16.35
C GLN A 384 22.64 -5.39 17.49
N SER A 385 21.44 -4.76 17.41
CA SER A 385 20.37 -5.00 18.39
C SER A 385 19.95 -6.47 18.45
N MET A 386 19.84 -7.13 17.28
CA MET A 386 19.50 -8.55 17.22
C MET A 386 20.62 -9.44 17.77
N LEU A 387 21.88 -9.07 17.54
CA LEU A 387 23.06 -9.74 18.09
C LEU A 387 23.07 -9.63 19.62
N HIS A 388 22.94 -8.42 20.14
CA HIS A 388 22.88 -8.16 21.59
C HIS A 388 21.74 -8.93 22.29
N LYS A 389 20.54 -8.93 21.71
CA LYS A 389 19.40 -9.70 22.26
C LYS A 389 19.66 -11.20 22.26
N ALA A 390 20.23 -11.73 21.17
CA ALA A 390 20.55 -13.16 21.08
C ALA A 390 21.66 -13.56 22.08
N LYS A 391 22.71 -12.74 22.22
CA LYS A 391 23.79 -12.92 23.20
C LYS A 391 23.24 -12.92 24.62
N ALA A 392 22.50 -11.87 24.99
CA ALA A 392 21.91 -11.75 26.33
C ALA A 392 20.95 -12.92 26.64
N GLY A 393 20.17 -13.38 25.64
CA GLY A 393 19.29 -14.54 25.77
C GLY A 393 20.06 -15.83 26.05
N MET A 394 21.14 -16.08 25.29
CA MET A 394 21.98 -17.26 25.49
C MET A 394 22.67 -17.24 26.85
N GLU A 395 23.26 -16.10 27.23
CA GLU A 395 23.89 -15.93 28.55
C GLU A 395 22.90 -16.15 29.71
N LYS A 396 21.66 -15.63 29.57
CA LYS A 396 20.61 -15.85 30.57
C LYS A 396 20.28 -17.34 30.75
N GLU A 397 20.19 -18.09 29.68
CA GLU A 397 19.90 -19.53 29.73
C GLU A 397 21.10 -20.32 30.29
N LEU A 398 22.34 -19.95 29.93
CA LEU A 398 23.56 -20.54 30.50
C LEU A 398 23.68 -20.26 32.01
N LYS A 399 23.39 -19.02 32.46
CA LYS A 399 23.34 -18.66 33.89
C LYS A 399 22.31 -19.50 34.64
N LYS A 400 21.09 -19.67 34.08
CA LYS A 400 20.06 -20.54 34.68
C LYS A 400 20.50 -21.99 34.76
N LEU A 401 21.15 -22.51 33.72
CA LEU A 401 21.65 -23.89 33.71
C LEU A 401 22.74 -24.07 34.75
N ARG A 402 23.70 -23.16 34.86
CA ARG A 402 24.76 -23.13 35.86
C ARG A 402 24.21 -23.09 37.30
N GLN A 403 23.25 -22.17 37.57
CA GLN A 403 22.58 -22.08 38.88
C GLN A 403 21.80 -23.35 39.21
N GLY A 404 21.23 -24.01 38.20
CA GLY A 404 20.52 -25.28 38.36
C GLY A 404 21.40 -26.42 38.86
N LEU A 405 22.71 -26.39 38.59
CA LEU A 405 23.64 -27.44 39.02
C LEU A 405 23.74 -27.56 40.55
N SER A 406 23.58 -26.47 41.31
CA SER A 406 23.61 -26.46 42.77
C SER A 406 22.27 -26.83 43.43
N LEU A 407 21.15 -26.85 42.69
CA LEU A 407 19.81 -27.06 43.24
C LEU A 407 19.41 -28.54 43.25
N LYS A 408 18.63 -28.97 44.28
CA LYS A 408 18.04 -30.32 44.33
C LYS A 408 17.02 -30.50 43.19
N ASN A 409 16.91 -31.72 42.66
CA ASN A 409 15.96 -32.10 41.58
C ASN A 409 16.12 -31.31 40.27
N ARG A 410 17.32 -30.86 39.94
CA ARG A 410 17.65 -30.22 38.66
C ARG A 410 18.60 -31.08 37.83
N LEU A 411 18.76 -30.72 36.56
CA LEU A 411 19.60 -31.40 35.58
C LEU A 411 21.08 -31.27 36.00
N LYS A 412 21.74 -32.38 36.36
CA LYS A 412 23.16 -32.41 36.77
C LYS A 412 24.00 -33.40 35.97
N LYS A 413 23.40 -34.47 35.40
CA LYS A 413 24.16 -35.44 34.60
C LYS A 413 24.88 -34.75 33.46
N TYR A 414 26.18 -34.96 33.35
CA TYR A 414 27.06 -34.31 32.41
C TYR A 414 26.53 -34.38 30.97
N ASP A 415 26.20 -35.56 30.46
CA ASP A 415 25.69 -35.78 29.11
C ASP A 415 24.40 -34.99 28.86
N LYS A 416 23.49 -34.93 29.83
CA LYS A 416 22.24 -34.19 29.74
C LYS A 416 22.44 -32.67 29.73
N VAL A 417 23.47 -32.19 30.45
CA VAL A 417 23.87 -30.78 30.42
C VAL A 417 24.43 -30.42 29.03
N LEU A 418 25.28 -31.27 28.45
CA LEU A 418 25.79 -31.09 27.09
C LEU A 418 24.67 -31.11 26.05
N GLU A 419 23.71 -32.04 26.16
CA GLU A 419 22.53 -32.07 25.28
C GLU A 419 21.73 -30.76 25.38
N ARG A 420 21.55 -30.23 26.58
CA ARG A 420 20.86 -28.94 26.79
C ARG A 420 21.62 -27.78 26.16
N ILE A 421 22.94 -27.73 26.29
CA ILE A 421 23.80 -26.72 25.64
C ILE A 421 23.71 -26.85 24.12
N GLY A 422 23.69 -28.06 23.58
CA GLY A 422 23.46 -28.31 22.16
C GLY A 422 22.13 -27.72 21.64
N LYS A 423 21.05 -27.91 22.41
CA LYS A 423 19.74 -27.30 22.13
C LYS A 423 19.79 -25.77 22.18
N LEU A 424 20.52 -25.18 23.15
CA LEU A 424 20.73 -23.74 23.25
C LEU A 424 21.54 -23.22 22.04
N ARG A 425 22.61 -23.91 21.64
CA ARG A 425 23.39 -23.56 20.44
C ARG A 425 22.53 -23.54 19.17
N LYS A 426 21.63 -24.53 19.03
CA LYS A 426 20.68 -24.57 17.90
C LYS A 426 19.67 -23.41 17.97
N HIS A 427 19.14 -23.12 19.15
CA HIS A 427 18.18 -22.03 19.35
C HIS A 427 18.79 -20.65 19.10
N TYR A 428 20.01 -20.43 19.61
CA TYR A 428 20.76 -19.19 19.44
C TYR A 428 21.84 -19.29 18.35
N SER A 429 21.53 -19.96 17.24
CA SER A 429 22.47 -20.27 16.15
C SER A 429 23.24 -19.05 15.62
N ARG A 430 22.63 -17.86 15.70
CA ARG A 430 23.23 -16.58 15.25
C ARG A 430 24.49 -16.22 16.04
N VAL A 431 24.54 -16.51 17.34
CA VAL A 431 25.62 -16.12 18.26
C VAL A 431 26.42 -17.33 18.79
N SER A 432 25.91 -18.54 18.58
CA SER A 432 26.45 -19.75 19.20
C SER A 432 27.91 -20.03 18.87
N LYS A 433 28.37 -19.65 17.67
CA LYS A 433 29.77 -19.80 17.24
C LYS A 433 30.75 -18.90 18.01
N GLY A 434 30.26 -17.75 18.49
CA GLY A 434 31.06 -16.85 19.31
C GLY A 434 31.20 -17.31 20.77
N PHE A 435 30.38 -18.25 21.23
CA PHE A 435 30.45 -18.76 22.58
C PHE A 435 31.40 -19.95 22.71
N ASP A 436 32.43 -19.78 23.50
CA ASP A 436 33.25 -20.87 24.01
C ASP A 436 32.70 -21.29 25.37
N ILE A 437 32.16 -22.51 25.46
CA ILE A 437 31.45 -23.01 26.64
C ILE A 437 32.16 -24.26 27.12
N GLN A 438 32.62 -24.24 28.36
CA GLN A 438 33.28 -25.34 29.04
C GLN A 438 32.38 -25.83 30.18
N VAL A 439 32.21 -27.15 30.28
CA VAL A 439 31.46 -27.81 31.34
C VAL A 439 32.45 -28.59 32.19
N HIS A 440 32.52 -28.22 33.44
CA HIS A 440 33.37 -28.91 34.42
C HIS A 440 32.61 -30.10 35.04
N GLN A 441 33.26 -31.25 35.05
CA GLN A 441 32.67 -32.53 35.47
C GLN A 441 33.37 -33.09 36.70
N GLU A 442 32.59 -33.65 37.65
CA GLU A 442 33.06 -34.48 38.73
C GLU A 442 32.20 -35.75 38.78
N GLY A 443 32.87 -36.91 38.54
CA GLY A 443 32.14 -38.19 38.39
C GLY A 443 31.19 -38.13 37.16
N GLU A 444 29.94 -38.51 37.37
CA GLU A 444 28.89 -38.44 36.31
C GLU A 444 28.20 -37.10 36.21
N ASN A 445 28.52 -36.13 37.07
CA ASN A 445 27.78 -34.88 37.16
C ASN A 445 28.61 -33.67 36.68
N ALA A 446 27.95 -32.74 36.05
CA ALA A 446 28.47 -31.40 35.81
C ALA A 446 28.40 -30.59 37.09
N VAL A 447 29.51 -29.93 37.45
CA VAL A 447 29.64 -29.13 38.69
C VAL A 447 29.67 -27.64 38.41
N ASP A 448 30.17 -27.23 37.26
CA ASP A 448 30.18 -25.84 36.84
C ASP A 448 30.12 -25.69 35.31
N ILE A 449 29.69 -24.52 34.84
CA ILE A 449 29.67 -24.12 33.42
C ILE A 449 30.28 -22.75 33.31
N THR A 450 31.35 -22.64 32.54
CA THR A 450 32.01 -21.38 32.24
C THR A 450 31.87 -21.06 30.75
N TRP A 451 31.86 -19.80 30.40
CA TRP A 451 31.81 -19.38 28.97
C TRP A 451 32.47 -18.03 28.77
N SER A 452 32.99 -17.86 27.57
CA SER A 452 33.44 -16.59 27.04
C SER A 452 32.75 -16.31 25.69
N PHE A 453 32.71 -15.07 25.29
CA PHE A 453 32.13 -14.67 23.98
C PHE A 453 33.12 -13.86 23.19
N ASP A 454 33.40 -14.34 22.00
CA ASP A 454 34.27 -13.69 21.00
C ASP A 454 33.48 -13.42 19.73
N GLU A 455 33.24 -12.14 19.44
CA GLU A 455 32.46 -11.70 18.28
C GLU A 455 33.17 -12.00 16.95
N THR A 456 34.50 -12.06 16.94
CA THR A 456 35.29 -12.33 15.72
C THR A 456 35.01 -13.72 15.16
N LYS A 457 34.62 -14.68 16.01
CA LYS A 457 34.25 -16.06 15.62
C LYS A 457 32.88 -16.18 14.91
N LEU A 458 32.12 -15.10 14.79
CA LEU A 458 30.80 -15.15 14.15
C LEU A 458 30.85 -15.31 12.63
N GLY A 459 32.02 -15.09 12.03
CA GLY A 459 32.31 -15.39 10.62
C GLY A 459 31.68 -14.45 9.59
N LYS A 460 30.95 -13.42 10.03
CA LYS A 460 30.49 -12.32 9.16
C LYS A 460 30.35 -11.03 9.95
N PRO A 461 30.66 -9.90 9.33
CA PRO A 461 30.45 -8.60 9.98
C PRO A 461 28.95 -8.30 10.11
N TYR A 462 28.57 -7.66 11.22
CA TYR A 462 27.24 -7.09 11.45
C TYR A 462 27.30 -5.57 11.22
N ASP A 463 27.77 -5.20 10.01
CA ASP A 463 28.05 -3.84 9.57
C ASP A 463 26.97 -3.23 8.69
N GLY A 464 25.82 -3.91 8.57
CA GLY A 464 24.73 -3.49 7.71
C GLY A 464 24.99 -3.68 6.21
N SER A 465 26.05 -4.42 5.88
CA SER A 465 26.47 -4.71 4.51
C SER A 465 25.46 -5.59 3.77
N TYR A 466 25.23 -5.27 2.47
CA TYR A 466 24.51 -6.14 1.52
C TYR A 466 24.96 -5.82 0.10
N PHE A 467 24.71 -6.75 -0.82
CA PHE A 467 25.15 -6.64 -2.19
C PHE A 467 23.97 -6.75 -3.14
N LEU A 468 23.90 -5.84 -4.10
CA LEU A 468 23.04 -5.95 -5.26
C LEU A 468 23.85 -6.37 -6.46
N ARG A 469 23.21 -7.08 -7.40
CA ARG A 469 23.81 -7.64 -8.61
C ARG A 469 22.91 -7.29 -9.79
N THR A 470 23.49 -6.79 -10.89
CA THR A 470 22.76 -6.35 -12.07
C THR A 470 23.60 -6.48 -13.34
N ASP A 471 22.95 -6.62 -14.50
CA ASP A 471 23.57 -6.48 -15.83
C ASP A 471 23.43 -5.06 -16.40
N ARG A 472 22.79 -4.13 -15.66
CA ARG A 472 22.61 -2.73 -16.05
C ARG A 472 23.87 -1.93 -15.71
N THR A 473 24.85 -2.01 -16.62
CA THR A 473 26.13 -1.27 -16.51
C THR A 473 26.00 0.21 -16.90
N ASP A 474 24.84 0.58 -17.45
CA ASP A 474 24.44 1.95 -17.82
C ASP A 474 23.94 2.79 -16.65
N LEU A 475 23.68 2.17 -15.49
CA LEU A 475 23.12 2.83 -14.32
C LEU A 475 24.19 3.13 -13.26
N ASP A 476 24.04 4.27 -12.59
CA ASP A 476 24.87 4.62 -11.44
C ASP A 476 24.44 3.92 -10.14
N ALA A 477 25.25 4.02 -9.10
CA ALA A 477 25.00 3.40 -7.79
C ALA A 477 23.66 3.82 -7.18
N LYS A 478 23.28 5.08 -7.35
CA LYS A 478 22.05 5.66 -6.81
C LYS A 478 20.82 5.11 -7.54
N ALA A 479 20.84 5.04 -8.87
CA ALA A 479 19.77 4.50 -9.68
C ALA A 479 19.53 3.01 -9.40
N ILE A 480 20.59 2.18 -9.36
CA ILE A 480 20.48 0.75 -9.01
C ILE A 480 19.86 0.58 -7.63
N TRP A 481 20.31 1.36 -6.65
CA TRP A 481 19.78 1.31 -5.30
C TRP A 481 18.31 1.75 -5.23
N GLN A 482 17.93 2.80 -5.95
CA GLN A 482 16.54 3.27 -6.04
C GLN A 482 15.62 2.19 -6.62
N ILE A 483 16.04 1.54 -7.71
CA ILE A 483 15.32 0.41 -8.33
C ILE A 483 15.15 -0.73 -7.31
N TYR A 484 16.19 -1.08 -6.59
CA TYR A 484 16.11 -2.11 -5.55
C TYR A 484 15.12 -1.76 -4.43
N VAL A 485 15.13 -0.51 -3.97
CA VAL A 485 14.24 -0.07 -2.88
C VAL A 485 12.76 -0.15 -3.28
N MET A 486 12.44 -0.16 -4.58
CA MET A 486 11.06 -0.39 -5.05
C MET A 486 10.49 -1.75 -4.62
N LEU A 487 11.34 -2.74 -4.25
CA LEU A 487 10.85 -3.97 -3.62
C LEU A 487 10.08 -3.72 -2.31
N THR A 488 10.35 -2.64 -1.61
CA THR A 488 9.55 -2.25 -0.43
C THR A 488 8.11 -1.91 -0.80
N THR A 489 7.86 -1.42 -2.02
CA THR A 489 6.52 -1.20 -2.57
C THR A 489 5.76 -2.51 -2.72
N VAL A 490 6.45 -3.58 -3.14
CA VAL A 490 5.88 -4.93 -3.23
C VAL A 490 5.50 -5.47 -1.85
N GLU A 491 6.39 -5.30 -0.86
CA GLU A 491 6.09 -5.72 0.52
C GLU A 491 4.86 -5.00 1.09
N ASP A 492 4.75 -3.70 0.83
CA ASP A 492 3.57 -2.91 1.20
C ASP A 492 2.31 -3.39 0.47
N SER A 493 2.41 -3.67 -0.82
CA SER A 493 1.31 -4.22 -1.62
C SER A 493 0.81 -5.55 -1.05
N PHE A 494 1.72 -6.44 -0.66
CA PHE A 494 1.34 -7.70 -0.01
C PHE A 494 0.73 -7.51 1.37
N ARG A 495 1.17 -6.53 2.11
CA ARG A 495 0.56 -6.20 3.40
C ARG A 495 -0.90 -5.76 3.19
N TYR A 496 -1.18 -4.90 2.20
CA TYR A 496 -2.54 -4.48 1.87
C TYR A 496 -3.41 -5.66 1.42
N LEU A 497 -2.94 -6.47 0.47
CA LEU A 497 -3.65 -7.64 0.00
C LEU A 497 -4.01 -8.61 1.14
N LYS A 498 -3.04 -8.92 2.01
CA LYS A 498 -3.20 -9.90 3.10
C LYS A 498 -4.05 -9.40 4.26
N SER A 499 -3.81 -8.17 4.71
CA SER A 499 -4.33 -7.66 5.98
C SER A 499 -5.51 -6.73 5.81
N GLU A 500 -5.52 -5.88 4.78
CA GLU A 500 -6.54 -4.86 4.61
C GLU A 500 -7.64 -5.28 3.60
N LEU A 501 -7.31 -6.17 2.65
CA LEU A 501 -8.26 -6.66 1.64
C LEU A 501 -8.68 -8.12 1.85
N GLY A 502 -8.25 -8.76 2.93
CA GLY A 502 -8.72 -10.08 3.31
C GLY A 502 -8.37 -11.21 2.31
N LEU A 503 -7.18 -11.15 1.65
CA LEU A 503 -6.70 -12.25 0.83
C LEU A 503 -6.60 -13.55 1.63
N ARG A 504 -6.40 -13.45 2.93
CA ARG A 504 -6.30 -14.60 3.85
C ARG A 504 -7.05 -14.34 5.16
N PRO A 505 -7.60 -15.41 5.78
CA PRO A 505 -7.65 -16.80 5.26
C PRO A 505 -8.64 -16.95 4.12
N ASN A 506 -8.51 -18.03 3.34
CA ASN A 506 -9.50 -18.42 2.32
C ASN A 506 -10.44 -19.48 2.92
N PHE A 507 -11.76 -19.27 2.78
CA PHE A 507 -12.79 -20.15 3.33
C PHE A 507 -13.47 -21.02 2.26
N HIS A 508 -13.14 -20.81 0.99
CA HIS A 508 -13.74 -21.52 -0.13
C HIS A 508 -13.16 -22.93 -0.28
N GLN A 509 -13.98 -23.83 -0.85
CA GLN A 509 -13.63 -25.22 -1.06
C GLN A 509 -13.47 -25.58 -2.55
N LYS A 510 -14.24 -24.91 -3.43
CA LYS A 510 -14.23 -25.15 -4.88
C LYS A 510 -13.14 -24.32 -5.56
N ALA A 511 -12.41 -24.93 -6.49
CA ALA A 511 -11.32 -24.30 -7.26
C ALA A 511 -11.69 -22.91 -7.81
N VAL A 512 -12.79 -22.82 -8.53
CA VAL A 512 -13.29 -21.58 -9.15
C VAL A 512 -13.55 -20.48 -8.10
N ARG A 513 -14.09 -20.85 -6.91
CA ARG A 513 -14.39 -19.90 -5.84
C ARG A 513 -13.12 -19.42 -5.14
N ILE A 514 -12.14 -20.30 -4.99
CA ILE A 514 -10.82 -19.98 -4.42
C ILE A 514 -10.11 -18.97 -5.31
N GLU A 515 -10.06 -19.24 -6.62
CA GLU A 515 -9.40 -18.33 -7.57
C GLU A 515 -10.20 -17.03 -7.77
N GLY A 516 -11.54 -17.10 -7.75
CA GLY A 516 -12.43 -15.93 -7.76
C GLY A 516 -12.22 -15.00 -6.56
N HIS A 517 -12.10 -15.54 -5.34
CA HIS A 517 -11.76 -14.78 -4.15
C HIS A 517 -10.41 -14.05 -4.29
N VAL A 518 -9.40 -14.75 -4.79
CA VAL A 518 -8.08 -14.14 -5.06
C VAL A 518 -8.23 -13.01 -6.07
N PHE A 519 -8.98 -13.25 -7.17
CA PHE A 519 -9.11 -12.27 -8.24
C PHE A 519 -9.92 -11.03 -7.82
N ILE A 520 -11.02 -11.18 -7.09
CA ILE A 520 -11.76 -10.03 -6.52
C ILE A 520 -10.86 -9.22 -5.58
N THR A 521 -10.02 -9.88 -4.79
CA THR A 521 -9.06 -9.18 -3.93
C THR A 521 -8.02 -8.41 -4.75
N VAL A 522 -7.58 -8.95 -5.89
CA VAL A 522 -6.72 -8.25 -6.86
C VAL A 522 -7.42 -7.03 -7.44
N LEU A 523 -8.70 -7.12 -7.81
CA LEU A 523 -9.46 -5.98 -8.34
C LEU A 523 -9.65 -4.89 -7.28
N ALA A 524 -9.95 -5.26 -6.03
CA ALA A 524 -10.01 -4.32 -4.92
C ALA A 524 -8.65 -3.65 -4.65
N TYR A 525 -7.54 -4.37 -4.85
CA TYR A 525 -6.21 -3.82 -4.75
C TYR A 525 -5.94 -2.75 -5.82
N HIS A 526 -6.43 -2.91 -7.05
CA HIS A 526 -6.34 -1.84 -8.07
C HIS A 526 -7.03 -0.55 -7.61
N LEU A 527 -8.22 -0.66 -7.00
CA LEU A 527 -8.90 0.52 -6.44
C LEU A 527 -8.08 1.16 -5.32
N LEU A 528 -7.59 0.34 -4.39
CA LEU A 528 -6.77 0.80 -3.27
C LEU A 528 -5.50 1.51 -3.75
N GLN A 529 -4.80 0.93 -4.72
CA GLN A 529 -3.57 1.49 -5.25
C GLN A 529 -3.82 2.80 -5.99
N TRP A 530 -4.93 2.89 -6.74
CA TRP A 530 -5.34 4.13 -7.39
C TRP A 530 -5.64 5.25 -6.38
N ILE A 531 -6.44 4.95 -5.36
CA ILE A 531 -6.75 5.89 -4.27
C ILE A 531 -5.47 6.38 -3.59
N ARG A 532 -4.58 5.45 -3.22
CA ARG A 532 -3.31 5.80 -2.58
C ARG A 532 -2.40 6.63 -3.48
N TYR A 533 -2.30 6.27 -4.75
CA TYR A 533 -1.52 7.02 -5.73
C TYR A 533 -2.03 8.46 -5.85
N THR A 534 -3.34 8.65 -6.04
CA THR A 534 -3.98 9.96 -6.17
C THR A 534 -3.79 10.81 -4.90
N LEU A 535 -4.02 10.24 -3.73
CA LEU A 535 -3.83 10.93 -2.44
C LEU A 535 -2.35 11.28 -2.18
N ASN A 536 -1.43 10.41 -2.58
CA ASN A 536 0.00 10.67 -2.44
C ASN A 536 0.46 11.82 -3.35
N GLN A 537 -0.06 11.93 -4.57
CA GLN A 537 0.16 13.08 -5.47
C GLN A 537 -0.37 14.39 -4.86
N ALA A 538 -1.43 14.32 -4.06
CA ALA A 538 -1.96 15.44 -3.29
C ALA A 538 -1.24 15.69 -1.93
N GLY A 539 -0.12 14.99 -1.65
CA GLY A 539 0.67 15.13 -0.44
C GLY A 539 0.14 14.34 0.78
N MET A 540 -0.89 13.52 0.61
CA MET A 540 -1.46 12.68 1.67
C MET A 540 -0.91 11.25 1.60
N ASN A 541 -0.06 10.89 2.56
CA ASN A 541 0.53 9.54 2.66
C ASN A 541 0.06 8.80 3.91
N HIS A 542 -1.24 8.47 3.97
CA HIS A 542 -1.84 7.69 5.04
C HIS A 542 -2.11 6.24 4.64
N ARG A 543 -2.15 5.34 5.62
CA ARG A 543 -2.57 3.94 5.40
C ARG A 543 -4.07 3.91 5.10
N TRP A 544 -4.47 2.92 4.30
CA TRP A 544 -5.89 2.74 3.95
C TRP A 544 -6.79 2.60 5.19
N SER A 545 -6.37 1.84 6.18
CA SER A 545 -7.11 1.70 7.44
C SER A 545 -7.37 3.04 8.15
N THR A 546 -6.42 3.99 8.08
CA THR A 546 -6.60 5.35 8.63
C THR A 546 -7.60 6.16 7.79
N ILE A 547 -7.44 6.14 6.47
CA ILE A 547 -8.35 6.81 5.52
C ILE A 547 -9.76 6.27 5.68
N GLN A 548 -9.90 4.95 5.72
CA GLN A 548 -11.18 4.28 5.90
C GLN A 548 -11.85 4.64 7.25
N ALA A 549 -11.06 4.72 8.34
CA ALA A 549 -11.58 5.13 9.64
C ALA A 549 -12.16 6.56 9.62
N TRP A 550 -11.53 7.47 8.89
CA TRP A 550 -12.07 8.82 8.71
C TRP A 550 -13.34 8.81 7.86
N LEU A 551 -13.34 8.09 6.73
CA LEU A 551 -14.47 8.03 5.80
C LEU A 551 -15.70 7.33 6.42
N ARG A 552 -15.50 6.32 7.27
CA ARG A 552 -16.61 5.57 7.92
C ARG A 552 -17.49 6.41 8.83
N THR A 553 -17.04 7.57 9.27
CA THR A 553 -17.84 8.48 10.08
C THR A 553 -18.86 9.27 9.25
N GLN A 554 -18.72 9.27 7.92
CA GLN A 554 -19.70 9.85 7.04
C GLN A 554 -20.84 8.87 6.80
N ARG A 555 -22.04 9.30 7.15
CA ARG A 555 -23.25 8.47 7.12
C ARG A 555 -24.31 9.12 6.24
N LEU A 556 -25.04 8.29 5.54
CA LEU A 556 -26.30 8.64 4.91
C LEU A 556 -27.43 8.23 5.87
N LEU A 557 -28.28 9.16 6.27
CA LEU A 557 -29.33 8.92 7.25
C LEU A 557 -30.65 9.58 6.85
N THR A 558 -31.76 9.03 7.35
CA THR A 558 -33.08 9.63 7.21
C THR A 558 -33.45 10.32 8.52
N THR A 559 -33.62 11.65 8.45
CA THR A 559 -34.18 12.43 9.56
C THR A 559 -35.69 12.59 9.36
N SER A 560 -36.45 12.23 10.36
CA SER A 560 -37.91 12.28 10.36
C SER A 560 -38.38 13.38 11.32
N LEU A 561 -39.25 14.27 10.82
CA LEU A 561 -39.72 15.46 11.50
C LEU A 561 -41.27 15.47 11.45
N PRO A 562 -41.99 15.20 12.55
CA PRO A 562 -43.46 15.33 12.59
C PRO A 562 -43.89 16.79 12.33
N ARG A 563 -44.94 16.98 11.52
CA ARG A 563 -45.50 18.30 11.21
C ARG A 563 -46.60 18.69 12.18
N GLU A 564 -46.71 19.97 12.51
CA GLU A 564 -47.81 20.52 13.32
C GLU A 564 -49.20 20.21 12.73
N LYS A 565 -49.35 20.23 11.39
CA LYS A 565 -50.58 19.96 10.68
C LYS A 565 -50.82 18.50 10.35
N GLY A 566 -50.05 17.60 10.97
CA GLY A 566 -50.08 16.16 10.70
C GLY A 566 -49.19 15.72 9.55
N GLY A 567 -48.80 14.44 9.59
CA GLY A 567 -47.78 13.87 8.67
C GLY A 567 -46.34 14.06 9.15
N VAL A 568 -45.42 13.42 8.47
CA VAL A 568 -44.00 13.45 8.81
C VAL A 568 -43.17 13.86 7.58
N VAL A 569 -42.23 14.76 7.75
CA VAL A 569 -41.23 15.08 6.75
C VAL A 569 -40.05 14.12 6.93
N HIS A 570 -39.68 13.39 5.88
CA HIS A 570 -38.51 12.54 5.85
C HIS A 570 -37.44 13.18 4.98
N ILE A 571 -36.27 13.44 5.54
CA ILE A 571 -35.12 14.00 4.81
C ILE A 571 -34.03 12.96 4.75
N ARG A 572 -33.72 12.45 3.55
CA ARG A 572 -32.60 11.55 3.29
C ARG A 572 -31.38 12.37 2.92
N HIS A 573 -30.36 12.40 3.77
CA HIS A 573 -29.18 13.23 3.55
C HIS A 573 -27.91 12.63 4.15
N CYS A 574 -26.74 13.04 3.60
CA CYS A 574 -25.44 12.71 4.16
C CYS A 574 -25.07 13.64 5.30
N THR A 575 -24.35 13.14 6.29
CA THR A 575 -23.68 14.00 7.25
C THR A 575 -22.67 14.90 6.53
N THR A 576 -22.50 16.13 7.01
CA THR A 576 -21.51 17.08 6.45
C THR A 576 -20.12 16.50 6.55
N ALA A 577 -19.36 16.56 5.46
CA ALA A 577 -17.99 16.08 5.44
C ALA A 577 -17.10 16.88 6.42
N THR A 578 -16.33 16.17 7.23
CA THR A 578 -15.29 16.78 8.06
C THR A 578 -14.14 17.30 7.18
N PHE A 579 -13.27 18.16 7.74
CA PHE A 579 -12.11 18.65 7.00
C PHE A 579 -11.26 17.52 6.38
N LYS A 580 -10.96 16.48 7.15
CA LYS A 580 -10.19 15.32 6.67
C LYS A 580 -10.90 14.54 5.56
N GLN A 581 -12.22 14.44 5.59
CA GLN A 581 -13.00 13.81 4.54
C GLN A 581 -13.02 14.66 3.27
N ALA A 582 -13.20 15.98 3.41
CA ALA A 582 -13.15 16.90 2.28
C ALA A 582 -11.79 16.95 1.57
N GLU A 583 -10.71 16.68 2.30
CA GLU A 583 -9.38 16.54 1.69
C GLU A 583 -9.21 15.26 0.85
N ILE A 584 -9.99 14.21 1.15
CA ILE A 584 -9.95 12.92 0.44
C ILE A 584 -10.82 12.98 -0.82
N TYR A 585 -11.93 13.72 -0.78
CA TYR A 585 -12.86 13.88 -1.93
C TYR A 585 -12.33 14.84 -2.98
#